data_7827a0b8f0cd0071e4bd4b62f38c5d56
#
_entry.id   7827a0b8f0cd0071e4bd4b62f38c5d56
#
_cell.length_a   1.000
_cell.length_b   1.000
_cell.length_c   1.000
_cell.angle_alpha   90.00
_cell.angle_beta   90.00
_cell.angle_gamma   90.00
#
_symmetry.space_group_name_H-M   'P 1'
#
loop_
_entity.id
_entity.type
_entity.pdbx_description
1 polymer ?
#
loop_
_entity_poly.entity_id
_entity_poly.type
_entity_poly.pdbx_seq_one_letter_code
_entity_poly.pdbx_strand_id
1 'polypeptide(L)'
;MDFDLLAILGDVFAKHGPAVQAVAKTFSPGDFSVHFFLQLAIIMLACRIVGWAGRRFLGQPQVVGEMIAGVILGPSLLGLFFPGLQATVFPKEMRSVLYAGAQLGVGLYMFLVGTTLRLDHFATKARSAMGVSFAGIAAPFFIALLITPLLLGVPGLFAEGISTANATLFMGACIALTAFPMLARIINERGLANTALGTLTLTAGAFDDAASWCVLALVLAAFGAGSGVAVLAIGGGIVWAAFVLLLGRRLLAPLGRIVERDGEMSHTVLGITLICFCVSAFVMDAVGIHSIFGGFILGVAMPRGLFVTELKKKVEPVAVILLLPMFFTYSGLNTRLDMINSAGLLLIAAGVLAASVLAKFGACYLAARMSGEDNRTALGIGALMNSRGLMELIIINIGLQKGIIGPALFSMLVLMAVITTMMASPLFEILYGRQARERGELEAVTGGATGSTV
;
A
#
# COMPACT_ATOMS: atom_id res chain seq x y z
N MET A 1 -33.34 7.67 -12.61
CA MET A 1 -32.36 7.86 -11.53
C MET A 1 -31.31 8.82 -12.09
N ASP A 2 -31.60 10.11 -11.95
CA ASP A 2 -30.71 11.16 -12.44
C ASP A 2 -29.49 11.18 -11.52
N PHE A 3 -28.37 10.76 -12.05
CA PHE A 3 -27.07 10.87 -11.42
C PHE A 3 -26.62 12.34 -11.56
N ASP A 4 -26.90 13.15 -10.57
CA ASP A 4 -26.47 14.56 -10.55
C ASP A 4 -24.98 14.63 -10.20
N LEU A 5 -24.14 14.49 -11.24
CA LEU A 5 -22.68 14.58 -11.15
C LEU A 5 -22.22 15.91 -10.52
N LEU A 6 -23.02 16.99 -10.73
CA LEU A 6 -22.74 18.30 -10.18
C LEU A 6 -22.98 18.36 -8.65
N ALA A 7 -23.97 17.61 -8.15
CA ALA A 7 -24.20 17.51 -6.70
C ALA A 7 -23.07 16.72 -6.01
N ILE A 8 -22.57 15.64 -6.63
CA ILE A 8 -21.43 14.86 -6.11
C ILE A 8 -20.15 15.71 -6.13
N LEU A 9 -19.91 16.45 -7.21
CA LEU A 9 -18.77 17.39 -7.28
C LEU A 9 -18.91 18.49 -6.22
N GLY A 10 -20.09 19.05 -6.05
CA GLY A 10 -20.38 20.05 -5.01
C GLY A 10 -20.11 19.55 -3.59
N ASP A 11 -20.51 18.32 -3.29
CA ASP A 11 -20.28 17.68 -1.97
C ASP A 11 -18.80 17.39 -1.72
N VAL A 12 -18.06 16.94 -2.73
CA VAL A 12 -16.61 16.71 -2.64
C VAL A 12 -15.87 18.03 -2.39
N PHE A 13 -16.23 19.10 -3.10
CA PHE A 13 -15.65 20.43 -2.88
C PHE A 13 -16.07 21.04 -1.54
N ALA A 14 -17.31 20.85 -1.10
CA ALA A 14 -17.80 21.33 0.19
C ALA A 14 -17.14 20.61 1.37
N LYS A 15 -16.88 19.31 1.24
CA LYS A 15 -16.30 18.48 2.30
C LYS A 15 -14.80 18.77 2.55
N HIS A 16 -14.08 19.24 1.55
CA HIS A 16 -12.65 19.54 1.63
C HIS A 16 -12.33 21.06 1.65
N GLY A 17 -13.30 21.91 1.30
CA GLY A 17 -13.12 23.35 1.22
C GLY A 17 -12.71 24.03 2.54
N PRO A 18 -13.34 23.72 3.70
CA PRO A 18 -12.99 24.37 4.97
C PRO A 18 -11.61 24.02 5.50
N ALA A 19 -11.14 22.78 5.26
CA ALA A 19 -9.81 22.33 5.70
C ALA A 19 -8.68 23.06 4.94
N VAL A 20 -8.84 23.25 3.63
CA VAL A 20 -7.89 24.00 2.80
C VAL A 20 -7.86 25.47 3.17
N GLN A 21 -9.02 26.06 3.48
CA GLN A 21 -9.10 27.47 3.93
C GLN A 21 -8.53 27.69 5.35
N ALA A 22 -8.67 26.71 6.25
CA ALA A 22 -8.09 26.81 7.59
C ALA A 22 -6.57 26.70 7.60
N VAL A 23 -6.00 25.85 6.74
CA VAL A 23 -4.54 25.72 6.55
C VAL A 23 -3.94 26.95 5.89
N ALA A 24 -4.62 27.56 4.91
CA ALA A 24 -4.17 28.77 4.24
C ALA A 24 -4.13 30.03 5.14
N LYS A 25 -4.79 30.00 6.32
CA LYS A 25 -4.78 31.14 7.26
C LYS A 25 -3.55 31.20 8.17
N THR A 26 -2.82 30.11 8.33
CA THR A 26 -1.69 30.00 9.28
C THR A 26 -0.32 30.14 8.65
N PHE A 27 -0.19 29.84 7.34
CA PHE A 27 1.07 29.96 6.61
C PHE A 27 0.92 30.87 5.41
N SER A 28 1.92 31.73 5.14
CA SER A 28 1.98 32.45 3.89
C SER A 28 2.33 31.49 2.73
N PRO A 29 1.95 31.82 1.47
CA PRO A 29 2.37 31.00 0.32
C PRO A 29 3.89 30.81 0.23
N GLY A 30 4.68 31.79 0.65
CA GLY A 30 6.13 31.70 0.72
C GLY A 30 6.60 30.70 1.77
N ASP A 31 5.96 30.67 2.94
CA ASP A 31 6.30 29.73 4.03
C ASP A 31 6.02 28.28 3.60
N PHE A 32 4.90 28.05 2.92
CA PHE A 32 4.59 26.73 2.36
C PHE A 32 5.67 26.24 1.40
N SER A 33 6.14 27.09 0.50
CA SER A 33 7.17 26.73 -0.48
C SER A 33 8.49 26.38 0.20
N VAL A 34 8.95 27.20 1.13
CA VAL A 34 10.21 26.98 1.85
C VAL A 34 10.17 25.64 2.62
N HIS A 35 9.12 25.41 3.40
CA HIS A 35 8.97 24.17 4.18
C HIS A 35 8.82 22.94 3.28
N PHE A 36 8.09 23.05 2.16
CA PHE A 36 7.90 21.95 1.24
C PHE A 36 9.20 21.45 0.64
N PHE A 37 10.04 22.37 0.11
CA PHE A 37 11.33 21.99 -0.47
C PHE A 37 12.31 21.48 0.60
N LEU A 38 12.32 22.06 1.80
CA LEU A 38 13.11 21.56 2.92
C LEU A 38 12.69 20.12 3.31
N GLN A 39 11.39 19.87 3.43
CA GLN A 39 10.86 18.55 3.72
C GLN A 39 11.25 17.54 2.65
N LEU A 40 11.06 17.87 1.37
CA LEU A 40 11.46 16.99 0.27
C LEU A 40 12.94 16.63 0.33
N ALA A 41 13.81 17.61 0.54
CA ALA A 41 15.25 17.39 0.64
C ALA A 41 15.60 16.44 1.81
N ILE A 42 15.02 16.67 2.99
CA ILE A 42 15.25 15.84 4.18
C ILE A 42 14.69 14.42 3.98
N ILE A 43 13.48 14.30 3.44
CA ILE A 43 12.84 13.02 3.16
C ILE A 43 13.69 12.20 2.18
N MET A 44 14.07 12.80 1.06
CA MET A 44 14.87 12.11 0.04
C MET A 44 16.24 11.70 0.61
N LEU A 45 16.91 12.57 1.35
CA LEU A 45 18.21 12.29 1.97
C LEU A 45 18.09 11.13 2.97
N ALA A 46 17.13 11.20 3.89
CA ALA A 46 16.91 10.16 4.90
C ALA A 46 16.58 8.81 4.23
N CYS A 47 15.66 8.79 3.26
CA CYS A 47 15.29 7.58 2.53
C CYS A 47 16.48 6.99 1.76
N ARG A 48 17.35 7.83 1.18
CA ARG A 48 18.56 7.37 0.47
C ARG A 48 19.60 6.81 1.44
N ILE A 49 19.88 7.48 2.54
CA ILE A 49 20.85 7.02 3.54
C ILE A 49 20.39 5.71 4.18
N VAL A 50 19.15 5.68 4.68
CA VAL A 50 18.62 4.49 5.38
C VAL A 50 18.44 3.34 4.39
N GLY A 51 17.96 3.59 3.17
CA GLY A 51 17.83 2.58 2.13
C GLY A 51 19.18 2.01 1.69
N TRP A 52 20.20 2.87 1.53
CA TRP A 52 21.57 2.43 1.27
C TRP A 52 22.11 1.56 2.42
N ALA A 53 21.96 2.01 3.66
CA ALA A 53 22.40 1.26 4.84
C ALA A 53 21.66 -0.08 4.95
N GLY A 54 20.35 -0.09 4.76
CA GLY A 54 19.53 -1.31 4.74
C GLY A 54 20.00 -2.32 3.71
N ARG A 55 20.29 -1.87 2.49
CA ARG A 55 20.84 -2.75 1.43
C ARG A 55 22.24 -3.24 1.76
N ARG A 56 23.13 -2.35 2.23
CA ARG A 56 24.54 -2.66 2.46
C ARG A 56 24.75 -3.60 3.63
N PHE A 57 24.04 -3.38 4.74
CA PHE A 57 24.28 -4.09 6.02
C PHE A 57 23.27 -5.20 6.30
N LEU A 58 22.02 -5.06 5.81
CA LEU A 58 20.93 -5.96 6.14
C LEU A 58 20.39 -6.74 4.92
N GLY A 59 20.91 -6.48 3.71
CA GLY A 59 20.41 -7.11 2.49
C GLY A 59 18.93 -6.80 2.19
N GLN A 60 18.39 -5.72 2.78
CA GLN A 60 16.99 -5.32 2.62
C GLN A 60 16.77 -4.59 1.30
N PRO A 61 15.61 -4.78 0.64
CA PRO A 61 15.21 -3.93 -0.47
C PRO A 61 15.17 -2.45 -0.09
N GLN A 62 15.42 -1.57 -1.07
CA GLN A 62 15.41 -0.11 -0.89
C GLN A 62 14.12 0.37 -0.23
N VAL A 63 13.00 -0.17 -0.64
CA VAL A 63 11.67 0.19 -0.13
C VAL A 63 11.50 -0.02 1.37
N VAL A 64 12.10 -1.08 1.90
CA VAL A 64 12.08 -1.35 3.36
C VAL A 64 12.86 -0.28 4.10
N GLY A 65 14.01 0.13 3.56
CA GLY A 65 14.80 1.24 4.11
C GLY A 65 14.06 2.57 4.07
N GLU A 66 13.31 2.86 3.01
CA GLU A 66 12.48 4.07 2.89
C GLU A 66 11.34 4.08 3.92
N MET A 67 10.72 2.93 4.17
CA MET A 67 9.70 2.78 5.22
C MET A 67 10.30 3.03 6.61
N ILE A 68 11.47 2.46 6.90
CA ILE A 68 12.20 2.69 8.15
C ILE A 68 12.56 4.18 8.29
N ALA A 69 13.04 4.82 7.22
CA ALA A 69 13.34 6.26 7.20
C ALA A 69 12.11 7.09 7.56
N GLY A 70 10.92 6.73 7.05
CA GLY A 70 9.67 7.37 7.42
C GLY A 70 9.38 7.31 8.92
N VAL A 71 9.56 6.13 9.54
CA VAL A 71 9.39 5.96 11.00
C VAL A 71 10.45 6.73 11.78
N ILE A 72 11.70 6.77 11.31
CA ILE A 72 12.79 7.55 11.91
C ILE A 72 12.46 9.06 11.90
N LEU A 73 11.94 9.58 10.79
CA LEU A 73 11.54 11.00 10.67
C LEU A 73 10.26 11.32 11.46
N GLY A 74 9.52 10.31 11.87
CA GLY A 74 8.29 10.44 12.62
C GLY A 74 8.47 10.80 14.10
N PRO A 75 7.34 10.96 14.83
CA PRO A 75 7.35 11.25 16.26
C PRO A 75 7.96 10.14 17.09
N SER A 76 8.04 8.92 16.58
CA SER A 76 8.56 7.75 17.29
C SER A 76 10.06 7.78 17.54
N LEU A 77 10.85 8.42 16.67
CA LEU A 77 12.30 8.53 16.84
C LEU A 77 12.75 10.00 16.81
N LEU A 78 12.61 10.70 15.68
CA LEU A 78 13.00 12.11 15.57
C LEU A 78 12.25 12.98 16.58
N GLY A 79 10.94 12.77 16.74
CA GLY A 79 10.12 13.52 17.69
C GLY A 79 10.43 13.17 19.14
N LEU A 80 10.90 11.95 19.44
CA LEU A 80 11.30 11.55 20.79
C LEU A 80 12.62 12.22 21.23
N PHE A 81 13.64 12.20 20.35
CA PHE A 81 14.97 12.73 20.70
C PHE A 81 15.10 14.23 20.42
N PHE A 82 14.43 14.73 19.38
CA PHE A 82 14.54 16.13 18.91
C PHE A 82 13.15 16.72 18.56
N PRO A 83 12.26 16.90 19.57
CA PRO A 83 10.89 17.33 19.32
C PRO A 83 10.78 18.69 18.62
N GLY A 84 11.67 19.64 18.98
CA GLY A 84 11.73 20.96 18.35
C GLY A 84 12.10 20.89 16.86
N LEU A 85 13.09 20.06 16.50
CA LEU A 85 13.51 19.85 15.12
C LEU A 85 12.38 19.18 14.31
N GLN A 86 11.76 18.15 14.87
CA GLN A 86 10.65 17.45 14.23
C GLN A 86 9.46 18.40 13.95
N ALA A 87 9.09 19.25 14.92
CA ALA A 87 8.02 20.22 14.75
C ALA A 87 8.37 21.31 13.71
N THR A 88 9.64 21.72 13.62
CA THR A 88 10.11 22.70 12.64
C THR A 88 10.13 22.10 11.21
N VAL A 89 10.63 20.88 11.06
CA VAL A 89 10.73 20.23 9.74
C VAL A 89 9.36 19.77 9.25
N PHE A 90 8.53 19.21 10.14
CA PHE A 90 7.22 18.62 9.81
C PHE A 90 6.08 19.29 10.60
N PRO A 91 5.83 20.60 10.40
CA PRO A 91 4.72 21.28 11.04
C PRO A 91 3.37 20.64 10.61
N LYS A 92 2.40 20.70 11.50
CA LYS A 92 1.09 20.03 11.30
C LYS A 92 0.37 20.54 10.04
N GLU A 93 0.55 21.79 9.74
CA GLU A 93 -0.04 22.52 8.60
C GLU A 93 0.44 21.95 7.25
N MET A 94 1.66 21.43 7.19
CA MET A 94 2.24 20.83 5.99
C MET A 94 1.82 19.39 5.73
N ARG A 95 1.18 18.73 6.69
CA ARG A 95 0.80 17.31 6.57
C ARG A 95 -0.18 17.04 5.43
N SER A 96 -1.09 17.97 5.14
CA SER A 96 -2.04 17.85 4.02
C SER A 96 -1.33 17.93 2.67
N VAL A 97 -0.31 18.77 2.53
CA VAL A 97 0.49 18.89 1.32
C VAL A 97 1.31 17.63 1.11
N LEU A 98 1.95 17.14 2.17
CA LEU A 98 2.70 15.89 2.15
C LEU A 98 1.80 14.70 1.80
N TYR A 99 0.57 14.67 2.34
CA TYR A 99 -0.44 13.66 2.02
C TYR A 99 -0.81 13.67 0.54
N ALA A 100 -1.07 14.85 -0.05
CA ALA A 100 -1.40 14.96 -1.47
C ALA A 100 -0.28 14.41 -2.37
N GLY A 101 0.99 14.77 -2.07
CA GLY A 101 2.14 14.22 -2.77
C GLY A 101 2.30 12.71 -2.58
N ALA A 102 2.05 12.21 -1.37
CA ALA A 102 2.06 10.80 -1.04
C ALA A 102 1.02 10.01 -1.86
N GLN A 103 -0.20 10.52 -1.95
CA GLN A 103 -1.28 9.89 -2.73
C GLN A 103 -0.97 9.85 -4.23
N LEU A 104 -0.47 10.97 -4.78
CA LEU A 104 -0.04 11.02 -6.17
C LEU A 104 1.09 10.00 -6.44
N GLY A 105 2.05 9.91 -5.53
CA GLY A 105 3.19 9.00 -5.66
C GLY A 105 2.79 7.53 -5.68
N VAL A 106 1.99 7.11 -4.72
CA VAL A 106 1.52 5.72 -4.67
C VAL A 106 0.56 5.42 -5.82
N GLY A 107 -0.33 6.36 -6.16
CA GLY A 107 -1.23 6.21 -7.30
C GLY A 107 -0.49 5.99 -8.62
N LEU A 108 0.52 6.84 -8.92
CA LEU A 108 1.37 6.68 -10.11
C LEU A 108 2.18 5.38 -10.08
N TYR A 109 2.74 5.02 -8.92
CA TYR A 109 3.46 3.76 -8.79
C TYR A 109 2.54 2.57 -9.07
N MET A 110 1.34 2.56 -8.51
CA MET A 110 0.36 1.49 -8.74
C MET A 110 -0.15 1.46 -10.18
N PHE A 111 -0.27 2.61 -10.82
CA PHE A 111 -0.54 2.70 -12.25
C PHE A 111 0.55 2.00 -13.06
N LEU A 112 1.83 2.26 -12.76
CA LEU A 112 2.96 1.57 -13.41
C LEU A 112 2.97 0.06 -13.12
N VAL A 113 2.70 -0.35 -11.89
CA VAL A 113 2.55 -1.76 -11.51
C VAL A 113 1.42 -2.43 -12.33
N GLY A 114 0.26 -1.77 -12.46
CA GLY A 114 -0.83 -2.25 -13.30
C GLY A 114 -0.41 -2.49 -14.75
N THR A 115 0.45 -1.63 -15.33
CA THR A 115 0.95 -1.81 -16.70
C THR A 115 1.83 -3.03 -16.87
N THR A 116 2.46 -3.54 -15.82
CA THR A 116 3.34 -4.71 -15.89
C THR A 116 2.62 -6.04 -15.70
N LEU A 117 1.38 -5.99 -15.20
CA LEU A 117 0.62 -7.18 -14.89
C LEU A 117 0.22 -7.93 -16.18
N ARG A 118 0.73 -9.14 -16.36
CA ARG A 118 0.43 -9.98 -17.54
C ARG A 118 -0.87 -10.76 -17.31
N LEU A 119 -1.97 -10.28 -17.91
CA LEU A 119 -3.28 -10.95 -17.85
C LEU A 119 -3.27 -12.35 -18.51
N ASP A 120 -2.36 -12.60 -19.45
CA ASP A 120 -2.25 -13.87 -20.18
C ASP A 120 -1.79 -15.02 -19.24
N HIS A 121 -0.96 -14.71 -18.26
CA HIS A 121 -0.56 -15.67 -17.21
C HIS A 121 -1.58 -15.74 -16.05
N PHE A 122 -2.49 -14.77 -15.96
CA PHE A 122 -3.54 -14.76 -14.94
C PHE A 122 -4.48 -15.95 -15.08
N ALA A 123 -4.85 -16.32 -16.30
CA ALA A 123 -5.81 -17.40 -16.55
C ALA A 123 -5.29 -18.77 -16.06
N THR A 124 -3.99 -19.03 -16.18
CA THR A 124 -3.40 -20.33 -15.81
C THR A 124 -3.19 -20.49 -14.31
N LYS A 125 -2.92 -19.41 -13.56
CA LYS A 125 -2.68 -19.44 -12.10
C LYS A 125 -3.74 -18.71 -11.27
N ALA A 126 -4.79 -18.15 -11.90
CA ALA A 126 -5.83 -17.38 -11.21
C ALA A 126 -6.50 -18.17 -10.08
N ARG A 127 -6.80 -19.45 -10.30
CA ARG A 127 -7.43 -20.31 -9.29
C ARG A 127 -6.54 -20.48 -8.06
N SER A 128 -5.25 -20.72 -8.25
CA SER A 128 -4.27 -20.84 -7.17
C SER A 128 -4.08 -19.51 -6.44
N ALA A 129 -3.99 -18.40 -7.19
CA ALA A 129 -3.85 -17.06 -6.63
C ALA A 129 -5.09 -16.65 -5.82
N MET A 130 -6.30 -16.91 -6.33
CA MET A 130 -7.53 -16.68 -5.57
C MET A 130 -7.62 -17.54 -4.32
N GLY A 131 -7.17 -18.80 -4.37
CA GLY A 131 -7.09 -19.68 -3.21
C GLY A 131 -6.15 -19.14 -2.14
N VAL A 132 -4.96 -18.66 -2.52
CA VAL A 132 -3.99 -18.04 -1.63
C VAL A 132 -4.53 -16.74 -1.03
N SER A 133 -5.14 -15.87 -1.83
CA SER A 133 -5.75 -14.62 -1.36
C SER A 133 -6.91 -14.90 -0.40
N PHE A 134 -7.85 -15.77 -0.79
CA PHE A 134 -8.99 -16.12 0.06
C PHE A 134 -8.55 -16.70 1.41
N ALA A 135 -7.60 -17.64 1.42
CA ALA A 135 -7.06 -18.21 2.65
C ALA A 135 -6.33 -17.12 3.48
N GLY A 136 -5.57 -16.25 2.80
CA GLY A 136 -4.87 -15.12 3.41
C GLY A 136 -5.79 -14.03 3.98
N ILE A 137 -7.08 -14.03 3.66
CA ILE A 137 -8.11 -13.18 4.26
C ILE A 137 -8.89 -13.94 5.32
N ALA A 138 -9.38 -15.12 5.00
CA ALA A 138 -10.26 -15.89 5.87
C ALA A 138 -9.59 -16.32 7.19
N ALA A 139 -8.33 -16.78 7.14
CA ALA A 139 -7.61 -17.20 8.34
C ALA A 139 -7.32 -16.05 9.32
N PRO A 140 -6.88 -14.86 8.91
CA PRO A 140 -6.82 -13.68 9.78
C PRO A 140 -8.15 -13.33 10.45
N PHE A 141 -9.26 -13.37 9.72
CA PHE A 141 -10.58 -13.15 10.32
C PHE A 141 -10.93 -14.23 11.37
N PHE A 142 -10.61 -15.49 11.09
CA PHE A 142 -10.78 -16.56 12.06
C PHE A 142 -9.91 -16.35 13.31
N ILE A 143 -8.65 -15.96 13.14
CA ILE A 143 -7.77 -15.65 14.29
C ILE A 143 -8.28 -14.43 15.04
N ALA A 144 -8.75 -13.39 14.34
CA ALA A 144 -9.36 -12.21 14.98
C ALA A 144 -10.57 -12.61 15.83
N LEU A 145 -11.41 -13.55 15.37
CA LEU A 145 -12.54 -14.06 16.16
C LEU A 145 -12.09 -14.69 17.49
N LEU A 146 -10.92 -15.33 17.50
CA LEU A 146 -10.37 -15.98 18.71
C LEU A 146 -9.69 -14.97 19.66
N ILE A 147 -8.93 -14.01 19.13
CA ILE A 147 -8.14 -13.09 19.97
C ILE A 147 -8.91 -11.85 20.41
N THR A 148 -9.87 -11.37 19.63
CA THR A 148 -10.60 -10.11 19.94
C THR A 148 -11.34 -10.15 21.30
N PRO A 149 -12.02 -11.25 21.69
CA PRO A 149 -12.65 -11.34 23.01
C PRO A 149 -11.64 -11.16 24.17
N LEU A 150 -10.40 -11.64 24.01
CA LEU A 150 -9.33 -11.48 24.99
C LEU A 150 -8.87 -10.02 25.05
N LEU A 151 -8.77 -9.36 23.91
CA LEU A 151 -8.34 -7.95 23.80
C LEU A 151 -9.42 -7.00 24.33
N LEU A 152 -10.72 -7.33 24.18
CA LEU A 152 -11.83 -6.56 24.74
C LEU A 152 -11.82 -6.56 26.27
N GLY A 153 -11.26 -7.59 26.90
CA GLY A 153 -11.07 -7.65 28.35
C GLY A 153 -9.99 -6.71 28.89
N VAL A 154 -9.19 -6.07 28.02
CA VAL A 154 -8.09 -5.18 28.41
C VAL A 154 -8.55 -3.73 28.29
N PRO A 155 -8.64 -2.97 29.41
CA PRO A 155 -9.10 -1.58 29.37
C PRO A 155 -8.25 -0.69 28.45
N GLY A 156 -8.92 0.17 27.69
CA GLY A 156 -8.25 1.17 26.82
C GLY A 156 -7.73 0.65 25.49
N LEU A 157 -7.89 -0.64 25.16
CA LEU A 157 -7.58 -1.15 23.82
C LEU A 157 -8.70 -0.83 22.82
N PHE A 158 -9.95 -1.08 23.21
CA PHE A 158 -11.14 -0.76 22.42
C PHE A 158 -12.00 0.30 23.10
N ALA A 159 -12.89 0.91 22.33
CA ALA A 159 -13.91 1.82 22.85
C ALA A 159 -14.87 1.07 23.80
N GLU A 160 -15.33 1.79 24.83
CA GLU A 160 -16.36 1.25 25.72
C GLU A 160 -17.67 1.00 24.94
N GLY A 161 -18.28 -0.17 25.16
CA GLY A 161 -19.54 -0.55 24.53
C GLY A 161 -19.47 -1.02 23.08
N ILE A 162 -18.27 -1.19 22.52
CA ILE A 162 -18.13 -1.80 21.19
C ILE A 162 -18.61 -3.24 21.19
N SER A 163 -19.40 -3.65 20.19
CA SER A 163 -19.81 -5.04 20.05
C SER A 163 -18.62 -5.93 19.66
N THR A 164 -18.59 -7.17 20.17
CA THR A 164 -17.57 -8.17 19.82
C THR A 164 -17.50 -8.39 18.31
N ALA A 165 -18.64 -8.37 17.60
CA ALA A 165 -18.70 -8.52 16.15
C ALA A 165 -17.97 -7.39 15.43
N ASN A 166 -18.20 -6.14 15.83
CA ASN A 166 -17.55 -4.97 15.23
C ASN A 166 -16.05 -4.91 15.54
N ALA A 167 -15.67 -5.22 16.78
CA ALA A 167 -14.26 -5.32 17.18
C ALA A 167 -13.53 -6.42 16.39
N THR A 168 -14.19 -7.60 16.21
CA THR A 168 -13.64 -8.70 15.40
C THR A 168 -13.53 -8.32 13.92
N LEU A 169 -14.54 -7.67 13.36
CA LEU A 169 -14.50 -7.18 11.97
C LEU A 169 -13.32 -6.23 11.77
N PHE A 170 -13.12 -5.29 12.71
CA PHE A 170 -12.01 -4.35 12.66
C PHE A 170 -10.65 -5.04 12.78
N MET A 171 -10.47 -5.92 13.79
CA MET A 171 -9.23 -6.68 13.98
C MET A 171 -8.93 -7.59 12.80
N GLY A 172 -9.95 -8.29 12.29
CA GLY A 172 -9.83 -9.13 11.09
C GLY A 172 -9.36 -8.32 9.89
N ALA A 173 -9.94 -7.15 9.67
CA ALA A 173 -9.49 -6.22 8.64
C ALA A 173 -8.03 -5.83 8.83
N CYS A 174 -7.61 -5.40 10.03
CA CYS A 174 -6.23 -5.01 10.31
C CYS A 174 -5.23 -6.15 10.10
N ILE A 175 -5.60 -7.40 10.45
CA ILE A 175 -4.70 -8.56 10.32
C ILE A 175 -4.70 -9.14 8.89
N ALA A 176 -5.80 -9.02 8.14
CA ALA A 176 -5.95 -9.66 6.84
C ALA A 176 -5.22 -8.95 5.70
N LEU A 177 -5.00 -7.65 5.78
CA LEU A 177 -4.54 -6.86 4.65
C LEU A 177 -3.09 -7.16 4.24
N THR A 178 -2.86 -7.31 2.93
CA THR A 178 -1.54 -7.32 2.32
C THR A 178 -1.36 -6.00 1.56
N ALA A 179 -0.22 -5.35 1.72
CA ALA A 179 0.08 -4.16 0.94
C ALA A 179 0.64 -4.55 -0.43
N PHE A 180 -0.24 -4.63 -1.42
CA PHE A 180 0.18 -4.94 -2.79
C PHE A 180 1.28 -4.01 -3.33
N PRO A 181 1.28 -2.67 -3.10
CA PRO A 181 2.37 -1.80 -3.53
C PRO A 181 3.73 -2.20 -2.96
N MET A 182 3.78 -2.58 -1.67
CA MET A 182 5.00 -3.02 -1.01
C MET A 182 5.46 -4.38 -1.53
N LEU A 183 4.51 -5.32 -1.62
CA LEU A 183 4.74 -6.65 -2.17
C LEU A 183 5.29 -6.58 -3.60
N ALA A 184 4.64 -5.80 -4.47
CA ALA A 184 5.06 -5.61 -5.85
C ALA A 184 6.46 -5.01 -5.94
N ARG A 185 6.78 -4.05 -5.08
CA ARG A 185 8.09 -3.43 -5.05
C ARG A 185 9.17 -4.40 -4.56
N ILE A 186 8.92 -5.17 -3.51
CA ILE A 186 9.85 -6.20 -3.02
C ILE A 186 10.12 -7.23 -4.13
N ILE A 187 9.08 -7.71 -4.81
CA ILE A 187 9.18 -8.68 -5.90
C ILE A 187 9.97 -8.11 -7.09
N ASN A 188 9.71 -6.85 -7.47
CA ASN A 188 10.42 -6.19 -8.55
C ASN A 188 11.90 -5.93 -8.20
N GLU A 189 12.20 -5.43 -7.00
CA GLU A 189 13.59 -5.18 -6.55
C GLU A 189 14.40 -6.49 -6.42
N ARG A 190 13.71 -7.62 -6.21
CA ARG A 190 14.32 -8.95 -6.17
C ARG A 190 14.42 -9.63 -7.54
N GLY A 191 13.95 -9.01 -8.61
CA GLY A 191 13.94 -9.59 -9.96
C GLY A 191 12.96 -10.75 -10.17
N LEU A 192 12.02 -10.97 -9.22
CA LEU A 192 11.12 -12.12 -9.20
C LEU A 192 9.84 -11.94 -10.03
N ALA A 193 9.58 -10.75 -10.58
CA ALA A 193 8.30 -10.42 -11.21
C ALA A 193 7.88 -11.35 -12.36
N ASN A 194 8.87 -11.90 -13.07
CA ASN A 194 8.65 -12.82 -14.20
C ASN A 194 8.75 -14.30 -13.82
N THR A 195 8.99 -14.62 -12.55
CA THR A 195 9.05 -16.01 -12.06
C THR A 195 7.66 -16.56 -11.77
N ALA A 196 7.54 -17.89 -11.69
CA ALA A 196 6.27 -18.55 -11.32
C ALA A 196 5.79 -18.11 -9.93
N LEU A 197 6.73 -18.02 -8.95
CA LEU A 197 6.46 -17.54 -7.60
C LEU A 197 6.02 -16.07 -7.63
N GLY A 198 6.77 -15.20 -8.30
CA GLY A 198 6.47 -13.78 -8.37
C GLY A 198 5.12 -13.51 -9.04
N THR A 199 4.83 -14.17 -10.16
CA THR A 199 3.55 -14.06 -10.86
C THR A 199 2.38 -14.51 -9.97
N LEU A 200 2.50 -15.66 -9.29
CA LEU A 200 1.46 -16.16 -8.39
C LEU A 200 1.24 -15.19 -7.22
N THR A 201 2.32 -14.74 -6.59
CA THR A 201 2.26 -13.85 -5.43
C THR A 201 1.71 -12.48 -5.79
N LEU A 202 2.14 -11.89 -6.93
CA LEU A 202 1.58 -10.62 -7.42
C LEU A 202 0.09 -10.74 -7.74
N THR A 203 -0.31 -11.85 -8.36
CA THR A 203 -1.72 -12.10 -8.67
C THR A 203 -2.55 -12.25 -7.41
N ALA A 204 -2.07 -13.04 -6.43
CA ALA A 204 -2.74 -13.20 -5.14
C ALA A 204 -2.82 -11.88 -4.37
N GLY A 205 -1.73 -11.09 -4.36
CA GLY A 205 -1.69 -9.78 -3.74
C GLY A 205 -2.64 -8.77 -4.38
N ALA A 206 -2.82 -8.81 -5.71
CA ALA A 206 -3.78 -7.95 -6.40
C ALA A 206 -5.24 -8.30 -6.05
N PHE A 207 -5.58 -9.60 -5.91
CA PHE A 207 -6.90 -10.02 -5.40
C PHE A 207 -7.09 -9.61 -3.95
N ASP A 208 -6.07 -9.77 -3.12
CA ASP A 208 -6.07 -9.39 -1.71
C ASP A 208 -6.31 -7.88 -1.54
N ASP A 209 -5.63 -7.06 -2.35
CA ASP A 209 -5.77 -5.60 -2.33
C ASP A 209 -7.20 -5.18 -2.75
N ALA A 210 -7.74 -5.76 -3.82
CA ALA A 210 -9.12 -5.50 -4.25
C ALA A 210 -10.14 -5.91 -3.17
N ALA A 211 -9.96 -7.07 -2.53
CA ALA A 211 -10.80 -7.53 -1.44
C ALA A 211 -10.67 -6.64 -0.19
N SER A 212 -9.47 -6.10 0.06
CA SER A 212 -9.18 -5.19 1.16
C SER A 212 -10.04 -3.93 1.12
N TRP A 213 -10.29 -3.39 -0.08
CA TRP A 213 -11.19 -2.23 -0.26
C TRP A 213 -12.64 -2.57 0.08
N CYS A 214 -13.10 -3.76 -0.30
CA CYS A 214 -14.43 -4.24 0.09
C CYS A 214 -14.54 -4.40 1.61
N VAL A 215 -13.50 -4.95 2.24
CA VAL A 215 -13.42 -5.09 3.71
C VAL A 215 -13.42 -3.72 4.38
N LEU A 216 -12.65 -2.76 3.88
CA LEU A 216 -12.65 -1.38 4.39
C LEU A 216 -14.04 -0.74 4.30
N ALA A 217 -14.72 -0.90 3.15
CA ALA A 217 -16.08 -0.39 2.98
C ALA A 217 -17.07 -1.02 3.98
N LEU A 218 -16.94 -2.33 4.26
CA LEU A 218 -17.74 -3.03 5.28
C LEU A 218 -17.45 -2.51 6.69
N VAL A 219 -16.17 -2.27 7.03
CA VAL A 219 -15.78 -1.66 8.31
C VAL A 219 -16.40 -0.28 8.46
N LEU A 220 -16.28 0.58 7.44
CA LEU A 220 -16.86 1.92 7.47
C LEU A 220 -18.40 1.88 7.62
N ALA A 221 -19.07 0.95 6.95
CA ALA A 221 -20.51 0.75 7.07
C ALA A 221 -20.93 0.31 8.48
N ALA A 222 -20.18 -0.61 9.08
CA ALA A 222 -20.43 -1.12 10.44
C ALA A 222 -20.26 -0.04 11.51
N PHE A 223 -19.44 0.99 11.26
CA PHE A 223 -19.16 2.09 12.19
C PHE A 223 -19.86 3.42 11.85
N GLY A 224 -20.98 3.37 11.14
CA GLY A 224 -21.90 4.50 11.02
C GLY A 224 -21.85 5.30 9.73
N ALA A 225 -21.07 4.86 8.72
CA ALA A 225 -21.11 5.47 7.38
C ALA A 225 -22.38 5.07 6.58
N GLY A 226 -23.13 4.07 7.08
CA GLY A 226 -24.35 3.56 6.47
C GLY A 226 -24.09 2.53 5.35
N SER A 227 -25.05 1.62 5.15
CA SER A 227 -24.96 0.57 4.11
C SER A 227 -24.89 1.15 2.67
N GLY A 228 -25.46 2.34 2.45
CA GLY A 228 -25.42 3.03 1.15
C GLY A 228 -23.99 3.36 0.69
N VAL A 229 -23.12 3.75 1.60
CA VAL A 229 -21.70 4.04 1.28
C VAL A 229 -20.96 2.77 0.85
N ALA A 230 -21.20 1.64 1.54
CA ALA A 230 -20.57 0.35 1.15
C ALA A 230 -21.08 -0.13 -0.22
N VAL A 231 -22.39 0.01 -0.48
CA VAL A 231 -22.98 -0.37 -1.78
C VAL A 231 -22.44 0.51 -2.90
N LEU A 232 -22.32 1.83 -2.67
CA LEU A 232 -21.75 2.75 -3.66
C LEU A 232 -20.27 2.43 -3.93
N ALA A 233 -19.48 2.18 -2.88
CA ALA A 233 -18.06 1.85 -3.03
C ALA A 233 -17.89 0.54 -3.81
N ILE A 234 -18.50 -0.56 -3.36
CA ILE A 234 -18.35 -1.87 -4.01
C ILE A 234 -18.97 -1.84 -5.42
N GLY A 235 -20.21 -1.38 -5.55
CA GLY A 235 -20.93 -1.34 -6.83
C GLY A 235 -20.30 -0.37 -7.82
N GLY A 236 -20.00 0.85 -7.38
CA GLY A 236 -19.35 1.87 -8.22
C GLY A 236 -17.94 1.46 -8.64
N GLY A 237 -17.18 0.85 -7.72
CA GLY A 237 -15.86 0.32 -8.01
C GLY A 237 -15.88 -0.81 -9.05
N ILE A 238 -16.83 -1.75 -8.94
CA ILE A 238 -17.00 -2.83 -9.93
C ILE A 238 -17.39 -2.26 -11.28
N VAL A 239 -18.35 -1.33 -11.32
CA VAL A 239 -18.81 -0.69 -12.57
C VAL A 239 -17.66 0.05 -13.24
N TRP A 240 -16.89 0.85 -12.49
CA TRP A 240 -15.73 1.56 -13.05
C TRP A 240 -14.64 0.61 -13.52
N ALA A 241 -14.29 -0.41 -12.74
CA ALA A 241 -13.31 -1.41 -13.14
C ALA A 241 -13.75 -2.13 -14.43
N ALA A 242 -15.01 -2.55 -14.53
CA ALA A 242 -15.55 -3.16 -15.74
C ALA A 242 -15.51 -2.19 -16.93
N PHE A 243 -15.90 -0.93 -16.76
CA PHE A 243 -15.79 0.11 -17.78
C PHE A 243 -14.37 0.26 -18.30
N VAL A 244 -13.40 0.44 -17.40
CA VAL A 244 -11.99 0.65 -17.77
C VAL A 244 -11.39 -0.59 -18.44
N LEU A 245 -11.67 -1.79 -17.93
CA LEU A 245 -11.10 -3.03 -18.47
C LEU A 245 -11.75 -3.46 -19.80
N LEU A 246 -13.03 -3.22 -20.01
CA LEU A 246 -13.75 -3.65 -21.19
C LEU A 246 -13.74 -2.58 -22.31
N LEU A 247 -14.12 -1.35 -21.95
CA LEU A 247 -14.23 -0.25 -22.91
C LEU A 247 -12.96 0.60 -22.93
N GLY A 248 -12.42 0.95 -21.76
CA GLY A 248 -11.21 1.76 -21.63
C GLY A 248 -10.03 1.16 -22.39
N ARG A 249 -9.82 -0.15 -22.29
CA ARG A 249 -8.76 -0.87 -23.04
C ARG A 249 -8.88 -0.65 -24.56
N ARG A 250 -10.09 -0.61 -25.11
CA ARG A 250 -10.31 -0.36 -26.55
C ARG A 250 -10.04 1.11 -26.90
N LEU A 251 -10.49 2.03 -26.05
CA LEU A 251 -10.32 3.47 -26.25
C LEU A 251 -8.84 3.91 -26.12
N LEU A 252 -8.06 3.22 -25.30
CA LEU A 252 -6.64 3.52 -25.05
C LEU A 252 -5.70 2.82 -26.05
N ALA A 253 -6.16 1.79 -26.76
CA ALA A 253 -5.37 1.06 -27.74
C ALA A 253 -4.69 1.95 -28.82
N PRO A 254 -5.33 3.04 -29.33
CA PRO A 254 -4.67 3.96 -30.26
C PRO A 254 -3.39 4.59 -29.73
N LEU A 255 -3.31 4.86 -28.41
CA LEU A 255 -2.09 5.44 -27.80
C LEU A 255 -0.89 4.52 -27.97
N GLY A 256 -1.08 3.20 -27.82
CA GLY A 256 -0.02 2.21 -28.07
C GLY A 256 0.44 2.21 -29.53
N ARG A 257 -0.51 2.26 -30.48
CA ARG A 257 -0.18 2.29 -31.92
C ARG A 257 0.58 3.55 -32.32
N ILE A 258 0.27 4.69 -31.70
CA ILE A 258 1.02 5.95 -31.94
C ILE A 258 2.46 5.80 -31.46
N VAL A 259 2.68 5.29 -30.24
CA VAL A 259 4.03 5.08 -29.68
C VAL A 259 4.83 4.07 -30.49
N GLU A 260 4.19 2.96 -30.95
CA GLU A 260 4.84 1.98 -31.81
C GLU A 260 5.22 2.55 -33.18
N ARG A 261 4.39 3.41 -33.77
CA ARG A 261 4.65 4.08 -35.04
C ARG A 261 5.79 5.09 -34.92
N ASP A 262 5.77 5.91 -33.85
CA ASP A 262 6.69 7.02 -33.66
C ASP A 262 8.03 6.58 -33.03
N GLY A 263 8.10 5.34 -32.50
CA GLY A 263 9.28 4.75 -31.86
C GLY A 263 9.53 5.27 -30.44
N GLU A 264 8.78 6.29 -29.99
CA GLU A 264 8.89 6.89 -28.66
C GLU A 264 7.54 7.46 -28.17
N MET A 265 7.41 7.69 -26.87
CA MET A 265 6.22 8.32 -26.30
C MET A 265 6.36 9.86 -26.39
N SER A 266 5.52 10.49 -27.20
CA SER A 266 5.45 11.96 -27.29
C SER A 266 4.89 12.59 -26.01
N HIS A 267 5.17 13.89 -25.80
CA HIS A 267 4.61 14.66 -24.68
C HIS A 267 3.08 14.68 -24.67
N THR A 268 2.45 14.69 -25.85
CA THR A 268 0.99 14.64 -25.99
C THR A 268 0.43 13.31 -25.49
N VAL A 269 1.00 12.18 -25.91
CA VAL A 269 0.58 10.86 -25.46
C VAL A 269 0.78 10.69 -23.95
N LEU A 270 1.92 11.17 -23.42
CA LEU A 270 2.15 11.16 -21.97
C LEU A 270 1.11 12.01 -21.23
N GLY A 271 0.82 13.22 -21.71
CA GLY A 271 -0.17 14.12 -21.13
C GLY A 271 -1.57 13.48 -21.08
N ILE A 272 -2.03 12.88 -22.19
CA ILE A 272 -3.32 12.16 -22.25
C ILE A 272 -3.30 10.99 -21.24
N THR A 273 -2.21 10.25 -21.18
CA THR A 273 -2.07 9.11 -20.25
C THR A 273 -2.20 9.56 -18.79
N LEU A 274 -1.56 10.68 -18.41
CA LEU A 274 -1.63 11.23 -17.06
C LEU A 274 -3.02 11.81 -16.75
N ILE A 275 -3.69 12.44 -17.72
CA ILE A 275 -5.08 12.89 -17.57
C ILE A 275 -6.00 11.69 -17.30
N CYS A 276 -5.88 10.62 -18.08
CA CYS A 276 -6.66 9.39 -17.85
C CYS A 276 -6.38 8.81 -16.45
N PHE A 277 -5.12 8.84 -16.00
CA PHE A 277 -4.74 8.43 -14.64
C PHE A 277 -5.47 9.28 -13.59
N CYS A 278 -5.41 10.60 -13.69
CA CYS A 278 -6.07 11.50 -12.75
C CYS A 278 -7.60 11.28 -12.73
N VAL A 279 -8.23 11.10 -13.89
CA VAL A 279 -9.67 10.82 -13.98
C VAL A 279 -10.02 9.48 -13.32
N SER A 280 -9.24 8.43 -13.58
CA SER A 280 -9.49 7.11 -12.97
C SER A 280 -9.28 7.14 -11.45
N ALA A 281 -8.23 7.81 -10.99
CA ALA A 281 -7.97 8.03 -9.57
C ALA A 281 -9.12 8.80 -8.90
N PHE A 282 -9.57 9.89 -9.52
CA PHE A 282 -10.69 10.70 -9.04
C PHE A 282 -12.00 9.91 -8.94
N VAL A 283 -12.37 9.17 -9.99
CA VAL A 283 -13.63 8.39 -9.99
C VAL A 283 -13.63 7.36 -8.89
N MET A 284 -12.51 6.63 -8.69
CA MET A 284 -12.43 5.62 -7.65
C MET A 284 -12.47 6.22 -6.24
N ASP A 285 -11.86 7.37 -6.04
CA ASP A 285 -11.91 8.09 -4.76
C ASP A 285 -13.33 8.62 -4.49
N ALA A 286 -14.00 9.15 -5.51
CA ALA A 286 -15.36 9.67 -5.42
C ALA A 286 -16.41 8.61 -5.09
N VAL A 287 -16.25 7.37 -5.58
CA VAL A 287 -17.13 6.26 -5.20
C VAL A 287 -16.79 5.65 -3.83
N GLY A 288 -15.72 6.13 -3.16
CA GLY A 288 -15.36 5.72 -1.80
C GLY A 288 -14.42 4.49 -1.72
N ILE A 289 -13.79 4.10 -2.85
CA ILE A 289 -12.73 3.08 -2.82
C ILE A 289 -11.40 3.75 -2.47
N HIS A 290 -10.61 4.16 -3.36
CA HIS A 290 -9.40 4.98 -3.18
C HIS A 290 -8.72 5.22 -4.52
N SER A 291 -8.14 6.41 -4.69
CA SER A 291 -7.44 6.83 -5.90
C SER A 291 -6.35 5.87 -6.38
N ILE A 292 -5.64 5.22 -5.46
CA ILE A 292 -4.59 4.23 -5.74
C ILE A 292 -5.10 3.08 -6.61
N PHE A 293 -6.29 2.53 -6.28
CA PHE A 293 -6.88 1.44 -7.03
C PHE A 293 -7.32 1.89 -8.43
N GLY A 294 -7.77 3.15 -8.56
CA GLY A 294 -8.07 3.77 -9.86
C GLY A 294 -6.85 3.79 -10.78
N GLY A 295 -5.70 4.19 -10.24
CA GLY A 295 -4.42 4.13 -10.96
C GLY A 295 -4.09 2.70 -11.41
N PHE A 296 -4.17 1.73 -10.50
CA PHE A 296 -3.87 0.33 -10.80
C PHE A 296 -4.75 -0.25 -11.90
N ILE A 297 -6.08 -0.13 -11.80
CA ILE A 297 -7.03 -0.65 -12.80
C ILE A 297 -6.78 -0.02 -14.17
N LEU A 298 -6.55 1.29 -14.23
CA LEU A 298 -6.21 1.94 -15.48
C LEU A 298 -4.88 1.39 -16.05
N GLY A 299 -3.87 1.20 -15.22
CA GLY A 299 -2.61 0.59 -15.63
C GLY A 299 -2.77 -0.78 -16.27
N VAL A 300 -3.66 -1.62 -15.71
CA VAL A 300 -4.01 -2.94 -16.27
C VAL A 300 -4.64 -2.81 -17.67
N ALA A 301 -5.40 -1.74 -17.93
CA ALA A 301 -6.05 -1.50 -19.21
C ALA A 301 -5.14 -0.85 -20.27
N MET A 302 -3.98 -0.32 -19.88
CA MET A 302 -3.06 0.38 -20.82
C MET A 302 -2.48 -0.56 -21.89
N PRO A 303 -2.12 0.01 -23.07
CA PRO A 303 -1.39 -0.70 -24.12
C PRO A 303 -0.08 -1.31 -23.58
N ARG A 304 0.36 -2.39 -24.18
CA ARG A 304 1.58 -3.13 -23.82
C ARG A 304 2.74 -2.76 -24.76
N GLY A 305 3.86 -3.47 -24.64
CA GLY A 305 5.02 -3.31 -25.51
C GLY A 305 5.80 -2.03 -25.26
N LEU A 306 6.20 -1.35 -26.34
CA LEU A 306 7.01 -0.13 -26.27
C LEU A 306 6.36 0.96 -25.43
N PHE A 307 5.01 1.04 -25.44
CA PHE A 307 4.27 2.00 -24.63
C PHE A 307 4.62 1.92 -23.13
N VAL A 308 4.63 0.71 -22.57
CA VAL A 308 4.97 0.50 -21.15
C VAL A 308 6.42 0.85 -20.86
N THR A 309 7.33 0.47 -21.75
CA THR A 309 8.76 0.77 -21.59
C THR A 309 9.00 2.28 -21.55
N GLU A 310 8.44 3.02 -22.50
CA GLU A 310 8.59 4.48 -22.57
C GLU A 310 7.87 5.20 -21.41
N LEU A 311 6.68 4.73 -21.04
CA LEU A 311 5.95 5.27 -19.89
C LEU A 311 6.76 5.12 -18.59
N LYS A 312 7.30 3.93 -18.33
CA LYS A 312 8.15 3.68 -17.17
C LYS A 312 9.37 4.58 -17.17
N LYS A 313 10.08 4.66 -18.27
CA LYS A 313 11.27 5.49 -18.41
C LYS A 313 11.01 6.97 -18.03
N LYS A 314 9.81 7.49 -18.37
CA LYS A 314 9.43 8.89 -18.11
C LYS A 314 8.84 9.13 -16.71
N VAL A 315 8.05 8.19 -16.18
CA VAL A 315 7.25 8.41 -14.97
C VAL A 315 7.86 7.73 -13.72
N GLU A 316 8.46 6.55 -13.88
CA GLU A 316 8.97 5.75 -12.75
C GLU A 316 10.01 6.48 -11.90
N PRO A 317 10.99 7.23 -12.47
CA PRO A 317 11.97 7.94 -11.67
C PRO A 317 11.33 8.97 -10.73
N VAL A 318 10.36 9.74 -11.22
CA VAL A 318 9.65 10.75 -10.40
C VAL A 318 8.79 10.06 -9.34
N ALA A 319 8.04 9.04 -9.71
CA ALA A 319 7.19 8.30 -8.78
C ALA A 319 8.00 7.64 -7.66
N VAL A 320 9.09 6.94 -8.00
CA VAL A 320 9.87 6.13 -7.05
C VAL A 320 10.87 6.97 -6.25
N ILE A 321 11.52 7.95 -6.89
CA ILE A 321 12.60 8.71 -6.24
C ILE A 321 12.07 9.88 -5.42
N LEU A 322 11.03 10.56 -5.90
CA LEU A 322 10.52 11.78 -5.28
C LEU A 322 9.26 11.53 -4.47
N LEU A 323 8.25 10.89 -5.08
CA LEU A 323 6.91 10.88 -4.50
C LEU A 323 6.69 9.72 -3.51
N LEU A 324 7.20 8.50 -3.76
CA LEU A 324 7.07 7.38 -2.83
C LEU A 324 7.74 7.64 -1.46
N PRO A 325 8.92 8.30 -1.36
CA PRO A 325 9.46 8.71 -0.07
C PRO A 325 8.52 9.60 0.74
N MET A 326 7.76 10.49 0.10
CA MET A 326 6.73 11.29 0.79
C MET A 326 5.67 10.41 1.44
N PHE A 327 5.24 9.36 0.74
CA PHE A 327 4.28 8.41 1.25
C PHE A 327 4.77 7.67 2.51
N PHE A 328 5.98 7.12 2.47
CA PHE A 328 6.53 6.42 3.63
C PHE A 328 6.75 7.37 4.81
N THR A 329 7.18 8.60 4.54
CA THR A 329 7.34 9.62 5.58
C THR A 329 5.99 10.05 6.16
N TYR A 330 4.98 10.29 5.34
CA TYR A 330 3.63 10.59 5.82
C TYR A 330 3.08 9.50 6.74
N SER A 331 3.26 8.24 6.35
CA SER A 331 2.91 7.09 7.17
C SER A 331 3.67 7.08 8.51
N GLY A 332 4.98 7.31 8.47
CA GLY A 332 5.82 7.37 9.65
C GLY A 332 5.48 8.53 10.59
N LEU A 333 5.10 9.70 10.05
CA LEU A 333 4.66 10.86 10.84
C LEU A 333 3.36 10.61 11.61
N ASN A 334 2.57 9.62 11.24
CA ASN A 334 1.36 9.22 11.96
C ASN A 334 1.61 8.06 12.93
N THR A 335 2.84 7.51 12.97
CA THR A 335 3.20 6.37 13.81
C THR A 335 3.70 6.83 15.18
N ARG A 336 3.08 6.34 16.28
CA ARG A 336 3.42 6.68 17.67
C ARG A 336 3.72 5.42 18.47
N LEU A 337 5.00 5.04 18.56
CA LEU A 337 5.43 3.85 19.29
C LEU A 337 5.56 4.08 20.81
N ASP A 338 5.51 5.32 21.26
CA ASP A 338 5.60 5.73 22.68
C ASP A 338 4.37 5.31 23.52
N MET A 339 3.31 4.82 22.88
CA MET A 339 2.07 4.42 23.58
C MET A 339 2.12 3.01 24.19
N ILE A 340 3.13 2.21 23.89
CA ILE A 340 3.31 0.86 24.48
C ILE A 340 4.30 0.98 25.65
N ASN A 341 3.79 1.29 26.81
CA ASN A 341 4.59 1.70 27.97
C ASN A 341 4.62 0.69 29.14
N SER A 342 4.04 -0.50 28.98
CA SER A 342 4.06 -1.54 30.03
C SER A 342 4.44 -2.92 29.46
N ALA A 343 5.01 -3.78 30.30
CA ALA A 343 5.38 -5.14 29.95
C ALA A 343 4.14 -5.97 29.52
N GLY A 344 2.99 -5.75 30.14
CA GLY A 344 1.74 -6.42 29.77
C GLY A 344 1.28 -6.02 28.35
N LEU A 345 1.32 -4.72 28.02
CA LEU A 345 0.98 -4.23 26.68
C LEU A 345 2.00 -4.73 25.63
N LEU A 346 3.27 -4.83 25.99
CA LEU A 346 4.30 -5.38 25.10
C LEU A 346 4.06 -6.87 24.82
N LEU A 347 3.66 -7.65 25.83
CA LEU A 347 3.29 -9.06 25.66
C LEU A 347 2.06 -9.22 24.75
N ILE A 348 1.05 -8.38 24.95
CA ILE A 348 -0.14 -8.35 24.08
C ILE A 348 0.26 -8.00 22.63
N ALA A 349 1.10 -6.98 22.46
CA ALA A 349 1.61 -6.59 21.13
C ALA A 349 2.36 -7.75 20.45
N ALA A 350 3.21 -8.46 21.19
CA ALA A 350 3.91 -9.64 20.70
C ALA A 350 2.93 -10.78 20.34
N GLY A 351 1.88 -10.99 21.14
CA GLY A 351 0.82 -11.95 20.88
C GLY A 351 0.04 -11.63 19.60
N VAL A 352 -0.37 -10.38 19.43
CA VAL A 352 -1.05 -9.89 18.21
C VAL A 352 -0.15 -10.04 16.99
N LEU A 353 1.13 -9.68 17.09
CA LEU A 353 2.12 -9.87 16.03
C LEU A 353 2.26 -11.35 15.65
N ALA A 354 2.47 -12.23 16.63
CA ALA A 354 2.63 -13.66 16.39
C ALA A 354 1.37 -14.27 15.75
N ALA A 355 0.19 -13.94 16.29
CA ALA A 355 -1.09 -14.38 15.74
C ALA A 355 -1.28 -13.91 14.29
N SER A 356 -0.95 -12.67 14.00
CA SER A 356 -1.02 -12.08 12.67
C SER A 356 -0.09 -12.79 11.66
N VAL A 357 1.18 -13.02 12.06
CA VAL A 357 2.17 -13.71 11.21
C VAL A 357 1.71 -15.14 10.95
N LEU A 358 1.34 -15.89 11.99
CA LEU A 358 0.91 -17.27 11.85
C LEU A 358 -0.34 -17.41 10.99
N ALA A 359 -1.33 -16.52 11.18
CA ALA A 359 -2.56 -16.53 10.40
C ALA A 359 -2.29 -16.32 8.91
N LYS A 360 -1.58 -15.25 8.57
CA LYS A 360 -1.34 -14.87 7.17
C LYS A 360 -0.34 -15.79 6.49
N PHE A 361 0.85 -15.94 7.07
CA PHE A 361 1.90 -16.81 6.55
C PHE A 361 1.41 -18.27 6.42
N GLY A 362 0.84 -18.82 7.50
CA GLY A 362 0.40 -20.20 7.53
C GLY A 362 -0.70 -20.49 6.51
N ALA A 363 -1.70 -19.61 6.41
CA ALA A 363 -2.79 -19.79 5.47
C ALA A 363 -2.33 -19.69 4.01
N CYS A 364 -1.51 -18.67 3.67
CA CYS A 364 -0.99 -18.52 2.31
C CYS A 364 -0.06 -19.69 1.93
N TYR A 365 0.78 -20.16 2.88
CA TYR A 365 1.60 -21.34 2.69
C TYR A 365 0.75 -22.59 2.40
N LEU A 366 -0.23 -22.87 3.25
CA LEU A 366 -1.10 -24.05 3.09
C LEU A 366 -1.89 -23.99 1.78
N ALA A 367 -2.47 -22.85 1.44
CA ALA A 367 -3.19 -22.67 0.19
C ALA A 367 -2.30 -22.86 -1.04
N ALA A 368 -1.07 -22.36 -1.02
CA ALA A 368 -0.10 -22.56 -2.09
C ALA A 368 0.28 -24.05 -2.21
N ARG A 369 0.48 -24.75 -1.09
CA ARG A 369 0.72 -26.21 -1.05
C ARG A 369 -0.45 -26.99 -1.65
N MET A 370 -1.68 -26.64 -1.26
CA MET A 370 -2.89 -27.28 -1.78
C MET A 370 -3.10 -27.00 -3.28
N SER A 371 -2.54 -25.90 -3.78
CA SER A 371 -2.55 -25.56 -5.20
C SER A 371 -1.45 -26.24 -6.01
N GLY A 372 -0.63 -27.12 -5.38
CA GLY A 372 0.38 -27.92 -6.05
C GLY A 372 1.79 -27.27 -6.11
N GLU A 373 1.99 -26.11 -5.48
CA GLU A 373 3.33 -25.52 -5.41
C GLU A 373 4.25 -26.35 -4.48
N ASP A 374 5.55 -26.40 -4.80
CA ASP A 374 6.52 -27.10 -3.95
C ASP A 374 6.68 -26.41 -2.57
N ASN A 375 7.20 -27.14 -1.59
CA ASN A 375 7.24 -26.68 -0.22
C ASN A 375 7.97 -25.34 -0.04
N ARG A 376 9.11 -25.17 -0.71
CA ARG A 376 9.91 -23.96 -0.58
C ARG A 376 9.27 -22.77 -1.31
N THR A 377 8.69 -22.99 -2.49
CA THR A 377 7.91 -21.97 -3.19
C THR A 377 6.72 -21.51 -2.34
N ALA A 378 5.98 -22.44 -1.73
CA ALA A 378 4.88 -22.10 -0.84
C ALA A 378 5.32 -21.31 0.40
N LEU A 379 6.48 -21.65 1.01
CA LEU A 379 7.07 -20.89 2.10
C LEU A 379 7.46 -19.48 1.66
N GLY A 380 8.03 -19.32 0.46
CA GLY A 380 8.35 -18.03 -0.14
C GLY A 380 7.10 -17.15 -0.35
N ILE A 381 6.02 -17.74 -0.87
CA ILE A 381 4.73 -17.07 -1.04
C ILE A 381 4.19 -16.60 0.32
N GLY A 382 4.15 -17.50 1.32
CA GLY A 382 3.71 -17.15 2.67
C GLY A 382 4.50 -16.01 3.29
N ALA A 383 5.83 -16.00 3.11
CA ALA A 383 6.70 -14.94 3.61
C ALA A 383 6.40 -13.58 2.96
N LEU A 384 6.26 -13.56 1.63
CA LEU A 384 6.00 -12.33 0.87
C LEU A 384 4.59 -11.78 1.11
N MET A 385 3.58 -12.65 1.26
CA MET A 385 2.20 -12.24 1.54
C MET A 385 2.03 -11.60 2.94
N ASN A 386 3.02 -11.69 3.82
CA ASN A 386 3.05 -10.98 5.10
C ASN A 386 3.48 -9.50 4.98
N SER A 387 3.81 -9.03 3.77
CA SER A 387 4.15 -7.62 3.57
C SER A 387 2.93 -6.73 3.79
N ARG A 388 3.07 -5.70 4.61
CA ARG A 388 2.01 -4.77 5.00
C ARG A 388 2.35 -3.34 4.61
N GLY A 389 1.40 -2.42 4.75
CA GLY A 389 1.68 -1.03 4.34
C GLY A 389 0.52 -0.07 4.55
N LEU A 390 0.36 0.86 3.58
CA LEU A 390 -0.53 2.01 3.69
C LEU A 390 -1.96 1.65 4.04
N MET A 391 -2.52 0.62 3.38
CA MET A 391 -3.93 0.27 3.56
C MET A 391 -4.25 -0.10 4.99
N GLU A 392 -3.38 -0.85 5.61
CA GLU A 392 -3.48 -1.20 7.02
C GLU A 392 -3.41 0.05 7.90
N LEU A 393 -2.45 0.94 7.63
CA LEU A 393 -2.33 2.20 8.37
C LEU A 393 -3.55 3.11 8.18
N ILE A 394 -4.19 3.12 7.00
CA ILE A 394 -5.45 3.85 6.79
C ILE A 394 -6.54 3.29 7.70
N ILE A 395 -6.75 1.98 7.70
CA ILE A 395 -7.78 1.35 8.56
C ILE A 395 -7.50 1.61 10.03
N ILE A 396 -6.25 1.44 10.47
CA ILE A 396 -5.84 1.69 11.84
C ILE A 396 -6.08 3.16 12.24
N ASN A 397 -5.75 4.12 11.36
CA ASN A 397 -6.02 5.54 11.57
C ASN A 397 -7.52 5.85 11.65
N ILE A 398 -8.32 5.26 10.76
CA ILE A 398 -9.79 5.38 10.82
C ILE A 398 -10.30 4.83 12.15
N GLY A 399 -9.78 3.68 12.60
CA GLY A 399 -10.14 3.09 13.88
C GLY A 399 -9.88 4.03 15.06
N LEU A 400 -8.73 4.69 15.07
CA LEU A 400 -8.38 5.68 16.10
C LEU A 400 -9.24 6.94 16.00
N GLN A 401 -9.40 7.51 14.80
CA GLN A 401 -10.19 8.74 14.58
C GLN A 401 -11.68 8.56 14.89
N LYS A 402 -12.23 7.38 14.59
CA LYS A 402 -13.62 7.02 14.89
C LYS A 402 -13.81 6.55 16.35
N GLY A 403 -12.74 6.51 17.14
CA GLY A 403 -12.78 6.03 18.51
C GLY A 403 -13.11 4.53 18.64
N ILE A 404 -12.86 3.73 17.62
CA ILE A 404 -13.06 2.26 17.65
C ILE A 404 -12.01 1.60 18.52
N ILE A 405 -10.77 2.07 18.40
CA ILE A 405 -9.61 1.58 19.15
C ILE A 405 -8.94 2.71 19.92
N GLY A 406 -8.33 2.34 21.04
CA GLY A 406 -7.50 3.25 21.82
C GLY A 406 -6.08 3.41 21.26
N PRO A 407 -5.32 4.42 21.75
CA PRO A 407 -3.96 4.70 21.29
C PRO A 407 -2.98 3.55 21.49
N ALA A 408 -3.16 2.71 22.51
CA ALA A 408 -2.31 1.56 22.77
C ALA A 408 -2.48 0.48 21.69
N LEU A 409 -3.72 0.10 21.35
CA LEU A 409 -3.98 -0.87 20.28
C LEU A 409 -3.56 -0.32 18.92
N PHE A 410 -3.80 0.98 18.66
CA PHE A 410 -3.29 1.65 17.47
C PHE A 410 -1.77 1.43 17.31
N SER A 411 -1.00 1.70 18.36
CA SER A 411 0.47 1.56 18.32
C SER A 411 0.92 0.11 18.14
N MET A 412 0.22 -0.85 18.76
CA MET A 412 0.48 -2.29 18.59
C MET A 412 0.26 -2.72 17.13
N LEU A 413 -0.82 -2.28 16.50
CA LEU A 413 -1.14 -2.62 15.11
C LEU A 413 -0.16 -1.97 14.14
N VAL A 414 0.25 -0.71 14.39
CA VAL A 414 1.30 -0.06 13.59
C VAL A 414 2.63 -0.79 13.72
N LEU A 415 3.03 -1.15 14.95
CA LEU A 415 4.26 -1.92 15.20
C LEU A 415 4.21 -3.27 14.48
N MET A 416 3.06 -3.96 14.53
CA MET A 416 2.81 -5.19 13.80
C MET A 416 3.02 -4.99 12.29
N ALA A 417 2.45 -3.94 11.69
CA ALA A 417 2.61 -3.64 10.27
C ALA A 417 4.08 -3.40 9.88
N VAL A 418 4.80 -2.63 10.68
CA VAL A 418 6.23 -2.35 10.43
C VAL A 418 7.06 -3.63 10.53
N ILE A 419 6.93 -4.40 11.61
CA ILE A 419 7.73 -5.60 11.86
C ILE A 419 7.45 -6.66 10.79
N THR A 420 6.18 -6.93 10.47
CA THR A 420 5.82 -7.95 9.46
C THR A 420 6.37 -7.61 8.09
N THR A 421 6.37 -6.33 7.71
CA THR A 421 6.93 -5.88 6.44
C THR A 421 8.45 -6.00 6.42
N MET A 422 9.12 -5.63 7.52
CA MET A 422 10.57 -5.81 7.67
C MET A 422 10.98 -7.28 7.63
N MET A 423 10.14 -8.18 8.17
CA MET A 423 10.38 -9.64 8.16
C MET A 423 10.21 -10.26 6.76
N ALA A 424 9.33 -9.73 5.92
CA ALA A 424 8.93 -10.39 4.67
C ALA A 424 10.12 -10.73 3.77
N SER A 425 11.03 -9.79 3.57
CA SER A 425 12.20 -9.98 2.72
C SER A 425 13.28 -10.90 3.33
N PRO A 426 13.72 -10.76 4.60
CA PRO A 426 14.65 -11.72 5.22
C PRO A 426 14.07 -13.12 5.31
N LEU A 427 12.81 -13.24 5.67
CA LEU A 427 12.15 -14.53 5.78
C LEU A 427 12.08 -15.24 4.42
N PHE A 428 11.74 -14.50 3.36
CA PHE A 428 11.82 -14.99 1.99
C PHE A 428 13.23 -15.48 1.63
N GLU A 429 14.27 -14.70 1.94
CA GLU A 429 15.66 -15.05 1.65
C GLU A 429 16.10 -16.34 2.36
N ILE A 430 15.72 -16.50 3.63
CA ILE A 430 16.04 -17.70 4.42
C ILE A 430 15.30 -18.93 3.88
N LEU A 431 14.02 -18.79 3.52
CA LEU A 431 13.16 -19.92 3.17
C LEU A 431 13.27 -20.34 1.70
N TYR A 432 13.46 -19.37 0.79
CA TYR A 432 13.45 -19.59 -0.65
C TYR A 432 14.69 -19.06 -1.38
N GLY A 433 15.43 -18.11 -0.84
CA GLY A 433 16.50 -17.42 -1.55
C GLY A 433 17.57 -18.34 -2.13
N ARG A 434 17.95 -19.44 -1.45
CA ARG A 434 18.88 -20.43 -1.98
C ARG A 434 18.32 -21.11 -3.24
N GLN A 435 17.08 -21.57 -3.18
CA GLN A 435 16.43 -22.24 -4.30
C GLN A 435 16.20 -21.31 -5.49
N ALA A 436 15.88 -20.04 -5.22
CA ALA A 436 15.75 -19.03 -6.26
C ALA A 436 17.07 -18.79 -7.01
N ARG A 437 18.20 -18.82 -6.30
CA ARG A 437 19.54 -18.76 -6.93
C ARG A 437 19.86 -20.01 -7.72
N GLU A 438 19.58 -21.18 -7.19
CA GLU A 438 19.78 -22.47 -7.88
C GLU A 438 18.94 -22.56 -9.18
N ARG A 439 17.78 -21.93 -9.21
CA ARG A 439 16.88 -21.85 -10.37
C ARG A 439 17.19 -20.68 -11.32
N GLY A 440 18.17 -19.83 -10.99
CA GLY A 440 18.48 -18.63 -11.76
C GLY A 440 17.37 -17.55 -11.71
N GLU A 441 16.46 -17.61 -10.74
CA GLU A 441 15.35 -16.67 -10.59
C GLU A 441 15.76 -15.35 -9.92
N LEU A 442 16.82 -15.36 -9.11
CA LEU A 442 17.45 -14.19 -8.54
C LEU A 442 18.67 -13.83 -9.38
N GLU A 443 18.66 -12.66 -10.00
CA GLU A 443 19.90 -12.09 -10.52
C GLU A 443 20.88 -11.94 -9.37
N ALA A 444 22.12 -12.39 -9.54
CA ALA A 444 23.12 -12.27 -8.51
C ALA A 444 23.27 -10.79 -8.15
N VAL A 445 22.91 -10.41 -6.92
CA VAL A 445 22.96 -9.04 -6.39
C VAL A 445 24.38 -8.43 -6.47
N THR A 446 25.37 -9.22 -6.86
CA THR A 446 26.77 -8.84 -7.03
C THR A 446 27.16 -8.40 -8.45
N GLY A 447 26.27 -8.50 -9.46
CA GLY A 447 26.57 -8.20 -10.86
C GLY A 447 26.13 -6.81 -11.37
N GLY A 448 25.31 -6.08 -10.65
CA GLY A 448 24.74 -4.80 -11.11
C GLY A 448 25.57 -3.53 -10.88
N ALA A 449 26.81 -3.65 -10.38
CA ALA A 449 27.68 -2.49 -10.12
C ALA A 449 28.74 -2.22 -11.23
N THR A 450 28.74 -3.01 -12.31
CA THR A 450 29.68 -2.78 -13.42
C THR A 450 28.92 -2.84 -14.75
N GLY A 451 28.41 -1.70 -15.21
CA GLY A 451 27.94 -1.63 -16.58
C GLY A 451 26.84 -0.62 -16.88
N SER A 452 27.07 0.66 -16.59
CA SER A 452 26.65 1.78 -17.44
C SER A 452 27.39 3.05 -17.06
N THR A 453 28.66 3.08 -17.38
CA THR A 453 29.29 4.33 -17.79
C THR A 453 29.10 4.37 -19.30
N VAL A 454 28.16 5.14 -19.78
CA VAL A 454 28.21 6.12 -20.87
C VAL A 454 26.87 6.88 -20.85
#